data_8c0e121c3183fb06d5f46ebcd8b0a01d
#
_entry.id   8c0e121c3183fb06d5f46ebcd8b0a01d
#
_cell.length_a   1.000
_cell.length_b   1.000
_cell.length_c   1.000
_cell.angle_alpha   90.00
_cell.angle_beta   90.00
_cell.angle_gamma   90.00
#
_symmetry.space_group_name_H-M   'P 1'
#
loop_
_entity.id
_entity.type
_entity.pdbx_description
1 polymer ?
#
loop_
_entity_poly.entity_id
_entity_poly.type
_entity_poly.pdbx_seq_one_letter_code
_entity_poly.pdbx_strand_id
1 'polypeptide(L)'
;MSHIKIGVSHEARRVGTLLGMLLIGTPSLLWAQTCTTQAKMTSDIRSGLSDAALRLAQAVQQGDGAKVQAATIAEFASASAFAPTLALVQATSSRLANDVLQVTQIYELDASSRAERDTSDADFSCPLTGTTSETDFAISGLPRGLYGFAMVETTGDHPWLLSFLLRQDEGVWKLAGFYPRARSTAGQDGVWYWKSARTYAKADELWLAWIFFGEADELLRPANFVSSTNLDRLRSERRAATPPELIGGMSSSHPLVLKSTGAQGPATEYRFTEMFADSSEDGKELNLILHVRADDLTDPAAVTARSRAAAQAMLDAHIELRQAFHGVWVFADSAGHEPVVTEQTISNIP
;
A
#
# COMPACT_ATOMS: atom_id res chain seq x y z
N MET A 1 -4.73 -49.91 -51.17
CA MET A 1 -3.86 -50.50 -52.19
C MET A 1 -2.45 -50.14 -51.84
N SER A 2 -1.81 -51.09 -51.44
CA SER A 2 -0.61 -51.85 -51.77
C SER A 2 0.62 -51.33 -51.05
N HIS A 3 1.04 -52.09 -50.12
CA HIS A 3 2.13 -53.11 -49.99
C HIS A 3 3.52 -52.53 -49.72
N ILE A 4 4.02 -52.67 -48.47
CA ILE A 4 4.97 -53.69 -47.98
C ILE A 4 6.30 -53.76 -48.77
N LYS A 5 7.41 -53.49 -48.07
CA LYS A 5 8.49 -54.53 -47.90
C LYS A 5 9.55 -54.14 -46.87
N ILE A 6 9.84 -55.11 -46.08
CA ILE A 6 10.83 -55.33 -45.03
C ILE A 6 12.24 -55.45 -45.64
N GLY A 7 13.25 -54.94 -44.93
CA GLY A 7 14.66 -55.28 -45.21
C GLY A 7 15.47 -55.18 -43.92
N VAL A 8 15.82 -56.38 -43.38
CA VAL A 8 16.73 -56.60 -42.24
C VAL A 8 18.12 -56.74 -42.81
N SER A 9 19.16 -56.16 -42.23
CA SER A 9 20.52 -56.69 -42.31
C SER A 9 21.38 -56.14 -41.14
N HIS A 10 22.11 -57.10 -40.64
CA HIS A 10 22.96 -57.29 -39.48
C HIS A 10 24.14 -56.34 -39.26
N GLU A 11 24.45 -56.22 -37.96
CA GLU A 11 25.72 -56.19 -37.24
C GLU A 11 26.86 -55.27 -37.65
N ALA A 12 27.28 -54.44 -36.72
CA ALA A 12 28.67 -54.30 -36.27
C ALA A 12 28.78 -53.72 -34.89
N ARG A 13 29.17 -54.51 -33.92
CA ARG A 13 29.64 -54.12 -32.59
C ARG A 13 30.83 -53.16 -32.72
N ARG A 14 30.72 -51.93 -32.15
CA ARG A 14 31.88 -51.16 -31.72
C ARG A 14 31.65 -50.74 -30.27
N VAL A 15 32.50 -51.30 -29.41
CA VAL A 15 32.69 -50.90 -28.01
C VAL A 15 33.31 -49.49 -28.02
N GLY A 16 32.55 -48.51 -27.71
CA GLY A 16 33.03 -47.15 -27.49
C GLY A 16 32.95 -46.82 -26.01
N THR A 17 34.10 -46.70 -25.37
CA THR A 17 34.30 -46.29 -23.99
C THR A 17 33.72 -44.90 -23.81
N LEU A 18 32.54 -44.76 -23.18
CA LEU A 18 31.96 -43.51 -22.75
C LEU A 18 32.70 -43.02 -21.50
N LEU A 19 33.62 -42.08 -21.72
CA LEU A 19 34.22 -41.27 -20.67
C LEU A 19 33.13 -40.32 -20.16
N GLY A 20 32.48 -40.71 -19.04
CA GLY A 20 31.50 -39.89 -18.35
C GLY A 20 32.17 -38.65 -17.77
N MET A 21 32.03 -37.52 -18.46
CA MET A 21 32.38 -36.21 -17.91
C MET A 21 31.31 -35.86 -16.84
N LEU A 22 31.62 -36.14 -15.57
CA LEU A 22 30.86 -35.60 -14.42
C LEU A 22 31.01 -34.07 -14.46
N LEU A 23 30.02 -33.38 -15.01
CA LEU A 23 29.81 -31.96 -14.79
C LEU A 23 29.40 -31.80 -13.31
N ILE A 24 30.39 -31.58 -12.45
CA ILE A 24 30.18 -31.08 -11.09
C ILE A 24 29.64 -29.66 -11.28
N GLY A 25 28.31 -29.55 -11.41
CA GLY A 25 27.63 -28.28 -11.29
C GLY A 25 27.94 -27.73 -9.88
N THR A 26 28.84 -26.76 -9.80
CA THR A 26 29.01 -25.96 -8.60
C THR A 26 27.63 -25.36 -8.30
N PRO A 27 27.03 -25.61 -7.12
CA PRO A 27 25.83 -24.88 -6.73
C PRO A 27 26.25 -23.40 -6.73
N SER A 28 25.69 -22.62 -7.65
CA SER A 28 25.70 -21.19 -7.56
C SER A 28 25.01 -20.89 -6.24
N LEU A 29 25.79 -20.55 -5.20
CA LEU A 29 25.28 -19.93 -4.00
C LEU A 29 24.67 -18.62 -4.47
N LEU A 30 23.38 -18.66 -4.81
CA LEU A 30 22.55 -17.47 -4.91
C LEU A 30 22.63 -16.86 -3.49
N TRP A 31 23.40 -15.80 -3.37
CA TRP A 31 23.48 -15.01 -2.17
C TRP A 31 22.09 -14.38 -2.01
N ALA A 32 21.22 -15.11 -1.32
CA ALA A 32 19.87 -14.66 -1.06
C ALA A 32 19.96 -13.44 -0.13
N GLN A 33 19.22 -12.41 -0.48
CA GLN A 33 18.96 -11.30 0.43
C GLN A 33 18.35 -11.88 1.71
N THR A 34 18.86 -11.48 2.86
CA THR A 34 18.44 -12.08 4.13
C THR A 34 17.67 -11.11 4.99
N CYS A 35 16.64 -11.61 5.66
CA CYS A 35 15.90 -10.88 6.68
C CYS A 35 16.12 -11.47 8.05
N THR A 36 16.45 -10.61 9.02
CA THR A 36 16.55 -10.98 10.43
C THR A 36 15.44 -10.29 11.21
N THR A 37 14.56 -11.10 11.80
CA THR A 37 13.48 -10.58 12.67
C THR A 37 14.01 -10.16 14.03
N GLN A 38 13.31 -9.27 14.71
CA GLN A 38 13.67 -8.70 16.01
C GLN A 38 14.13 -9.76 17.05
N ALA A 39 13.48 -10.92 17.07
CA ALA A 39 13.79 -12.01 18.01
C ALA A 39 15.16 -12.66 17.74
N LYS A 40 15.68 -12.58 16.52
CA LYS A 40 16.93 -13.19 16.08
C LYS A 40 18.09 -12.19 15.99
N MET A 41 17.83 -10.89 16.13
CA MET A 41 18.85 -9.84 16.10
C MET A 41 19.78 -9.90 17.31
N THR A 42 21.02 -9.48 17.11
CA THR A 42 21.92 -9.17 18.24
C THR A 42 21.37 -7.98 19.04
N SER A 43 21.76 -7.86 20.31
CA SER A 43 21.35 -6.74 21.16
C SER A 43 21.73 -5.39 20.58
N ASP A 44 22.92 -5.28 20.01
CA ASP A 44 23.48 -4.02 19.51
C ASP A 44 22.74 -3.54 18.25
N ILE A 45 22.43 -4.43 17.32
CA ILE A 45 21.62 -4.10 16.12
C ILE A 45 20.22 -3.71 16.54
N ARG A 46 19.60 -4.49 17.43
CA ARG A 46 18.25 -4.23 17.94
C ARG A 46 18.14 -2.87 18.61
N SER A 47 19.05 -2.56 19.55
CA SER A 47 19.05 -1.27 20.24
C SER A 47 19.37 -0.13 19.28
N GLY A 48 20.36 -0.28 18.40
CA GLY A 48 20.73 0.74 17.43
C GLY A 48 19.58 1.12 16.48
N LEU A 49 18.84 0.13 15.94
CA LEU A 49 17.65 0.36 15.10
C LEU A 49 16.52 1.01 15.89
N SER A 50 16.21 0.50 17.09
CA SER A 50 15.15 1.02 17.94
C SER A 50 15.42 2.47 18.35
N ASP A 51 16.65 2.79 18.76
CA ASP A 51 17.04 4.13 19.17
C ASP A 51 17.01 5.12 18.00
N ALA A 52 17.46 4.71 16.81
CA ALA A 52 17.42 5.54 15.62
C ALA A 52 15.96 5.84 15.21
N ALA A 53 15.10 4.82 15.19
CA ALA A 53 13.69 4.97 14.88
C ALA A 53 12.95 5.88 15.87
N LEU A 54 13.22 5.71 17.18
CA LEU A 54 12.60 6.53 18.22
C LEU A 54 13.04 8.00 18.13
N ARG A 55 14.33 8.28 17.89
CA ARG A 55 14.81 9.66 17.67
C ARG A 55 14.18 10.32 16.46
N LEU A 56 14.02 9.58 15.35
CA LEU A 56 13.33 10.07 14.14
C LEU A 56 11.86 10.32 14.43
N ALA A 57 11.15 9.41 15.09
CA ALA A 57 9.75 9.56 15.46
C ALA A 57 9.54 10.79 16.36
N GLN A 58 10.40 11.03 17.32
CA GLN A 58 10.40 12.23 18.18
C GLN A 58 10.61 13.51 17.35
N ALA A 59 11.55 13.51 16.39
CA ALA A 59 11.78 14.64 15.49
C ALA A 59 10.55 14.91 14.59
N VAL A 60 9.92 13.86 14.07
CA VAL A 60 8.65 13.97 13.30
C VAL A 60 7.54 14.55 14.18
N GLN A 61 7.34 14.04 15.39
CA GLN A 61 6.32 14.54 16.33
C GLN A 61 6.51 16.02 16.66
N GLN A 62 7.77 16.46 16.77
CA GLN A 62 8.10 17.88 17.00
C GLN A 62 8.01 18.77 15.75
N GLY A 63 7.78 18.18 14.56
CA GLY A 63 7.84 18.89 13.29
C GLY A 63 9.25 19.37 12.92
N ASP A 64 10.30 18.81 13.55
CA ASP A 64 11.68 19.21 13.35
C ASP A 64 12.29 18.59 12.09
N GLY A 65 11.86 19.13 10.93
CA GLY A 65 12.34 18.69 9.62
C GLY A 65 13.85 18.79 9.46
N ALA A 66 14.51 19.74 10.17
CA ALA A 66 15.95 19.90 10.09
C ALA A 66 16.69 18.72 10.76
N LYS A 67 16.21 18.23 11.90
CA LYS A 67 16.74 17.03 12.55
C LYS A 67 16.52 15.78 11.70
N VAL A 68 15.34 15.64 11.09
CA VAL A 68 15.04 14.51 10.18
C VAL A 68 15.99 14.55 8.98
N GLN A 69 16.17 15.73 8.35
CA GLN A 69 17.08 15.91 7.22
C GLN A 69 18.53 15.57 7.57
N ALA A 70 19.02 16.02 8.73
CA ALA A 70 20.37 15.75 9.20
C ALA A 70 20.62 14.25 9.47
N ALA A 71 19.57 13.51 9.81
CA ALA A 71 19.61 12.05 10.02
C ALA A 71 19.34 11.24 8.73
N THR A 72 19.19 11.89 7.57
CA THR A 72 18.91 11.24 6.27
C THR A 72 20.21 10.86 5.56
N ILE A 73 20.18 9.78 4.77
CA ILE A 73 21.31 9.39 3.90
C ILE A 73 21.66 10.49 2.91
N ALA A 74 22.93 10.61 2.53
CA ALA A 74 23.45 11.73 1.74
C ALA A 74 22.70 11.91 0.39
N GLU A 75 22.27 10.81 -0.24
CA GLU A 75 21.56 10.81 -1.51
C GLU A 75 20.20 11.54 -1.46
N PHE A 76 19.54 11.53 -0.30
CA PHE A 76 18.22 12.14 -0.09
C PHE A 76 18.25 13.37 0.82
N ALA A 77 19.43 13.77 1.33
CA ALA A 77 19.57 14.89 2.25
C ALA A 77 19.60 16.27 1.56
N SER A 78 19.74 16.35 0.21
CA SER A 78 19.65 17.63 -0.50
C SER A 78 18.27 18.25 -0.37
N ALA A 79 18.15 19.58 -0.37
CA ALA A 79 16.87 20.27 -0.16
C ALA A 79 15.76 19.80 -1.14
N SER A 80 16.09 19.62 -2.41
CA SER A 80 15.13 19.16 -3.41
C SER A 80 14.73 17.68 -3.25
N ALA A 81 15.68 16.80 -2.90
CA ALA A 81 15.39 15.38 -2.68
C ALA A 81 14.63 15.14 -1.36
N PHE A 82 14.85 15.98 -0.35
CA PHE A 82 14.21 15.90 0.95
C PHE A 82 12.82 16.55 1.00
N ALA A 83 12.48 17.44 0.07
CA ALA A 83 11.23 18.20 0.08
C ALA A 83 9.94 17.32 0.24
N PRO A 84 9.79 16.17 -0.44
CA PRO A 84 8.63 15.30 -0.23
C PRO A 84 8.57 14.75 1.20
N THR A 85 9.72 14.34 1.77
CA THR A 85 9.80 13.86 3.16
C THR A 85 9.47 14.96 4.15
N LEU A 86 9.94 16.20 3.91
CA LEU A 86 9.61 17.35 4.73
C LEU A 86 8.11 17.62 4.76
N ALA A 87 7.44 17.56 3.61
CA ALA A 87 5.99 17.72 3.53
C ALA A 87 5.26 16.63 4.36
N LEU A 88 5.69 15.37 4.28
CA LEU A 88 5.16 14.29 5.10
C LEU A 88 5.40 14.53 6.61
N VAL A 89 6.60 14.98 7.00
CA VAL A 89 6.91 15.31 8.40
C VAL A 89 5.96 16.39 8.91
N GLN A 90 5.74 17.47 8.15
CA GLN A 90 4.86 18.57 8.53
C GLN A 90 3.40 18.12 8.63
N ALA A 91 2.89 17.39 7.64
CA ALA A 91 1.52 16.88 7.65
C ALA A 91 1.28 15.88 8.80
N THR A 92 2.28 15.05 9.12
CA THR A 92 2.18 14.05 10.18
C THR A 92 2.27 14.70 11.56
N SER A 93 3.21 15.64 11.78
CA SER A 93 3.43 16.28 13.09
C SER A 93 2.18 16.95 13.64
N SER A 94 1.38 17.59 12.78
CA SER A 94 0.11 18.24 13.18
C SER A 94 -0.94 17.25 13.73
N ARG A 95 -0.74 15.95 13.50
CA ARG A 95 -1.67 14.88 13.87
C ARG A 95 -1.21 14.06 15.09
N LEU A 96 0.08 14.14 15.46
CA LEU A 96 0.66 13.28 16.50
C LEU A 96 0.51 13.82 17.93
N ALA A 97 0.16 15.08 18.10
CA ALA A 97 0.03 15.74 19.41
C ALA A 97 1.15 15.35 20.40
N ASN A 98 0.79 15.00 21.64
CA ASN A 98 1.72 14.57 22.69
C ASN A 98 1.67 13.04 22.92
N ASP A 99 1.39 12.28 21.89
CA ASP A 99 1.24 10.83 21.97
C ASP A 99 2.54 10.14 22.44
N VAL A 100 2.38 9.02 23.14
CA VAL A 100 3.51 8.18 23.51
C VAL A 100 3.97 7.40 22.29
N LEU A 101 5.28 7.43 22.01
CA LEU A 101 5.92 6.73 20.91
C LEU A 101 6.48 5.39 21.38
N GLN A 102 6.10 4.31 20.71
CA GLN A 102 6.56 2.96 21.04
C GLN A 102 7.08 2.24 19.79
N VAL A 103 8.32 1.75 19.84
CA VAL A 103 8.83 0.83 18.81
C VAL A 103 8.14 -0.51 18.97
N THR A 104 7.37 -0.92 17.97
CA THR A 104 6.58 -2.16 18.02
C THR A 104 7.25 -3.30 17.28
N GLN A 105 7.93 -3.01 16.16
CA GLN A 105 8.56 -4.04 15.34
C GLN A 105 9.77 -3.48 14.60
N ILE A 106 10.81 -4.31 14.48
CA ILE A 106 11.99 -4.01 13.65
C ILE A 106 12.42 -5.23 12.86
N TYR A 107 12.97 -4.99 11.68
CA TYR A 107 13.55 -5.98 10.77
C TYR A 107 14.92 -5.48 10.32
N GLU A 108 15.88 -6.38 10.21
CA GLU A 108 17.16 -6.13 9.54
C GLU A 108 17.12 -6.78 8.16
N LEU A 109 17.40 -6.01 7.13
CA LEU A 109 17.32 -6.41 5.73
C LEU A 109 18.71 -6.29 5.11
N ASP A 110 19.39 -7.42 4.92
CA ASP A 110 20.74 -7.43 4.38
C ASP A 110 20.72 -7.55 2.85
N ALA A 111 21.00 -6.44 2.19
CA ALA A 111 21.18 -6.31 0.74
C ALA A 111 22.66 -6.19 0.35
N SER A 112 23.63 -6.53 1.22
CA SER A 112 25.07 -6.35 0.97
C SER A 112 25.60 -7.23 -0.15
N SER A 113 24.90 -8.31 -0.47
CA SER A 113 25.24 -9.22 -1.57
C SER A 113 24.82 -8.72 -2.96
N ARG A 114 23.98 -7.66 -3.04
CA ARG A 114 23.52 -7.12 -4.33
C ARG A 114 24.68 -6.55 -5.14
N ALA A 115 24.56 -6.64 -6.47
CA ALA A 115 25.50 -5.95 -7.35
C ALA A 115 25.33 -4.43 -7.22
N GLU A 116 26.43 -3.68 -7.37
CA GLU A 116 26.47 -2.23 -7.16
C GLU A 116 25.52 -1.43 -8.05
N ARG A 117 25.17 -1.96 -9.22
CA ARG A 117 24.24 -1.36 -10.20
C ARG A 117 22.98 -2.16 -10.43
N ASP A 118 22.62 -3.00 -9.48
CA ASP A 118 21.39 -3.79 -9.55
C ASP A 118 20.18 -2.88 -9.30
N THR A 119 19.33 -2.74 -10.33
CA THR A 119 18.10 -1.94 -10.30
C THR A 119 16.84 -2.81 -10.16
N SER A 120 16.99 -4.12 -10.02
CA SER A 120 15.86 -5.03 -9.77
C SER A 120 15.27 -4.78 -8.38
N ASP A 121 14.10 -5.32 -8.12
CA ASP A 121 13.51 -5.28 -6.79
C ASP A 121 14.37 -6.10 -5.81
N ALA A 122 14.44 -5.61 -4.58
CA ALA A 122 15.06 -6.30 -3.46
C ALA A 122 13.96 -7.02 -2.68
N ASP A 123 13.98 -8.36 -2.73
CA ASP A 123 12.98 -9.19 -2.09
C ASP A 123 13.53 -9.82 -0.81
N PHE A 124 12.82 -9.61 0.30
CA PHE A 124 13.15 -10.21 1.59
C PHE A 124 11.92 -10.93 2.14
N SER A 125 12.09 -12.17 2.57
CA SER A 125 11.08 -12.90 3.34
C SER A 125 11.55 -13.06 4.78
N CYS A 126 10.69 -12.69 5.71
CA CYS A 126 10.95 -12.64 7.16
C CYS A 126 10.01 -13.59 7.89
N PRO A 127 10.32 -14.89 7.98
CA PRO A 127 9.47 -15.85 8.65
C PRO A 127 9.41 -15.58 10.16
N LEU A 128 8.20 -15.57 10.71
CA LEU A 128 7.99 -15.45 12.15
C LEU A 128 8.23 -16.80 12.84
N THR A 129 9.17 -16.81 13.80
CA THR A 129 9.58 -18.04 14.50
C THR A 129 8.39 -18.75 15.13
N GLY A 130 8.25 -20.05 14.87
CA GLY A 130 7.20 -20.90 15.43
C GLY A 130 5.81 -20.74 14.79
N THR A 131 5.71 -20.04 13.66
CA THR A 131 4.46 -19.87 12.91
C THR A 131 4.66 -20.16 11.43
N THR A 132 3.56 -20.23 10.68
CA THR A 132 3.56 -20.26 9.20
C THR A 132 3.42 -18.86 8.60
N SER A 133 3.45 -17.83 9.43
CA SER A 133 3.30 -16.44 8.99
C SER A 133 4.65 -15.83 8.68
N GLU A 134 4.69 -14.99 7.67
CA GLU A 134 5.87 -14.23 7.25
C GLU A 134 5.50 -12.79 6.93
N THR A 135 6.51 -11.93 6.94
CA THR A 135 6.44 -10.55 6.45
C THR A 135 7.41 -10.44 5.28
N ASP A 136 6.94 -9.91 4.16
CA ASP A 136 7.70 -9.79 2.92
C ASP A 136 7.92 -8.33 2.59
N PHE A 137 9.10 -8.04 2.07
CA PHE A 137 9.48 -6.72 1.57
C PHE A 137 9.91 -6.85 0.12
N ALA A 138 9.29 -6.06 -0.78
CA ALA A 138 9.66 -5.94 -2.19
C ALA A 138 10.01 -4.47 -2.46
N ILE A 139 11.30 -4.12 -2.32
CA ILE A 139 11.75 -2.72 -2.37
C ILE A 139 12.42 -2.45 -3.70
N SER A 140 11.75 -1.66 -4.55
CA SER A 140 12.25 -1.36 -5.89
C SER A 140 13.51 -0.50 -5.86
N GLY A 141 14.53 -0.93 -6.64
CA GLY A 141 15.76 -0.17 -6.82
C GLY A 141 16.58 0.04 -5.54
N LEU A 142 16.41 -0.82 -4.52
CA LEU A 142 17.16 -0.70 -3.27
C LEU A 142 18.67 -0.89 -3.53
N PRO A 143 19.53 0.10 -3.23
CA PRO A 143 20.96 -0.04 -3.39
C PRO A 143 21.55 -1.13 -2.49
N ARG A 144 22.74 -1.60 -2.82
CA ARG A 144 23.53 -2.49 -1.96
C ARG A 144 23.74 -1.85 -0.58
N GLY A 145 23.56 -2.64 0.50
CA GLY A 145 23.80 -2.16 1.86
C GLY A 145 23.10 -2.99 2.93
N LEU A 146 23.31 -2.61 4.18
CA LEU A 146 22.58 -3.13 5.32
C LEU A 146 21.48 -2.15 5.70
N TYR A 147 20.25 -2.64 5.74
CA TYR A 147 19.06 -1.84 6.02
C TYR A 147 18.34 -2.32 7.28
N GLY A 148 17.55 -1.45 7.85
CA GLY A 148 16.58 -1.76 8.88
C GLY A 148 15.20 -1.19 8.51
N PHE A 149 14.15 -1.95 8.79
CA PHE A 149 12.79 -1.43 8.73
C PHE A 149 12.23 -1.40 10.15
N ALA A 150 11.88 -0.21 10.63
CA ALA A 150 11.45 -0.01 12.00
C ALA A 150 10.05 0.65 12.02
N MET A 151 9.17 0.14 12.88
CA MET A 151 7.82 0.60 13.09
C MET A 151 7.67 1.19 14.49
N VAL A 152 7.20 2.43 14.54
CA VAL A 152 6.91 3.16 15.79
C VAL A 152 5.43 3.50 15.79
N GLU A 153 4.69 3.00 16.77
CA GLU A 153 3.28 3.34 16.96
C GLU A 153 3.11 4.48 17.96
N THR A 154 2.11 5.31 17.72
CA THR A 154 1.65 6.28 18.70
C THR A 154 0.47 5.71 19.49
N THR A 155 0.35 6.13 20.76
CA THR A 155 -0.78 5.73 21.62
C THR A 155 -1.63 6.97 21.88
N GLY A 156 -2.81 7.01 21.31
CA GLY A 156 -3.76 8.11 21.44
C GLY A 156 -5.11 7.72 20.86
N ASP A 157 -6.03 8.66 20.82
CA ASP A 157 -7.38 8.43 20.27
C ASP A 157 -7.34 8.20 18.75
N HIS A 158 -6.33 8.75 18.07
CA HIS A 158 -6.09 8.60 16.64
C HIS A 158 -4.65 8.06 16.41
N PRO A 159 -4.40 6.77 16.67
CA PRO A 159 -3.05 6.22 16.63
C PRO A 159 -2.48 6.23 15.20
N TRP A 160 -1.17 6.46 15.12
CA TRP A 160 -0.40 6.44 13.88
C TRP A 160 0.68 5.38 13.93
N LEU A 161 1.02 4.87 12.75
CA LEU A 161 2.20 4.04 12.52
C LEU A 161 3.22 4.84 11.72
N LEU A 162 4.38 5.08 12.32
CA LEU A 162 5.51 5.73 11.69
C LEU A 162 6.51 4.64 11.30
N SER A 163 6.58 4.33 10.01
CA SER A 163 7.50 3.32 9.49
C SER A 163 8.71 3.99 8.86
N PHE A 164 9.90 3.52 9.24
CA PHE A 164 11.19 4.06 8.79
C PHE A 164 11.98 2.97 8.09
N LEU A 165 12.40 3.21 6.85
CA LEU A 165 13.47 2.46 6.21
C LEU A 165 14.78 3.17 6.57
N LEU A 166 15.70 2.46 7.22
CA LEU A 166 16.99 2.97 7.66
C LEU A 166 18.09 2.25 6.88
N ARG A 167 19.20 2.94 6.59
CA ARG A 167 20.41 2.34 6.04
C ARG A 167 21.56 2.56 7.02
N GLN A 168 22.40 1.56 7.19
CA GLN A 168 23.61 1.68 7.99
C GLN A 168 24.73 2.30 7.15
N ASP A 169 25.13 3.54 7.49
CA ASP A 169 26.24 4.25 6.89
C ASP A 169 27.32 4.46 7.97
N GLU A 170 28.51 3.90 7.78
CA GLU A 170 29.64 4.02 8.71
C GLU A 170 29.27 3.63 10.16
N GLY A 171 28.43 2.59 10.32
CA GLY A 171 27.97 2.11 11.62
C GLY A 171 26.81 2.90 12.23
N VAL A 172 26.32 3.95 11.57
CA VAL A 172 25.19 4.78 12.02
C VAL A 172 23.95 4.50 11.16
N TRP A 173 22.81 4.30 11.82
CA TRP A 173 21.53 4.15 11.15
C TRP A 173 20.97 5.51 10.72
N LYS A 174 20.80 5.72 9.40
CA LYS A 174 20.28 6.95 8.79
C LYS A 174 19.01 6.67 8.03
N LEU A 175 18.14 7.67 7.93
CA LEU A 175 16.86 7.58 7.23
C LEU A 175 17.07 7.41 5.72
N ALA A 176 16.48 6.36 5.14
CA ALA A 176 16.39 6.11 3.71
C ALA A 176 14.94 6.21 3.18
N GLY A 177 13.92 6.17 4.07
CA GLY A 177 12.52 6.35 3.71
C GLY A 177 11.63 6.52 4.94
N PHE A 178 10.54 7.30 4.79
CA PHE A 178 9.56 7.56 5.84
C PHE A 178 8.14 7.31 5.32
N TYR A 179 7.36 6.49 6.03
CA TYR A 179 6.03 6.02 5.61
C TYR A 179 5.05 6.12 6.79
N PRO A 180 4.46 7.30 7.01
CA PRO A 180 3.46 7.48 8.05
C PRO A 180 2.10 6.95 7.58
N ARG A 181 1.36 6.29 8.49
CA ARG A 181 0.01 5.76 8.26
C ARG A 181 -0.88 5.98 9.47
N ALA A 182 -2.12 6.36 9.26
CA ALA A 182 -3.13 6.27 10.29
C ALA A 182 -3.39 4.79 10.65
N ARG A 183 -3.74 4.51 11.90
CA ARG A 183 -4.09 3.16 12.39
C ARG A 183 -5.59 3.00 12.62
N SER A 184 -6.34 4.09 12.49
CA SER A 184 -7.79 4.09 12.61
C SER A 184 -8.42 5.11 11.67
N THR A 185 -9.64 4.82 11.23
CA THR A 185 -10.52 5.72 10.48
C THR A 185 -11.88 5.71 11.16
N ALA A 186 -12.46 6.88 11.43
CA ALA A 186 -13.70 7.05 12.18
C ALA A 186 -13.72 6.24 13.49
N GLY A 187 -12.59 6.25 14.23
CA GLY A 187 -12.44 5.56 15.52
C GLY A 187 -12.32 4.03 15.44
N GLN A 188 -12.27 3.44 14.24
CA GLN A 188 -12.18 2.00 14.04
C GLN A 188 -10.83 1.61 13.44
N ASP A 189 -10.26 0.47 13.91
CA ASP A 189 -9.00 -0.06 13.42
C ASP A 189 -9.15 -0.93 12.15
N GLY A 190 -8.03 -1.25 11.50
CA GLY A 190 -8.03 -2.05 10.30
C GLY A 190 -8.56 -3.48 10.50
N VAL A 191 -8.48 -4.05 11.70
CA VAL A 191 -9.03 -5.39 12.00
C VAL A 191 -10.55 -5.33 12.08
N TRP A 192 -11.11 -4.25 12.63
CA TRP A 192 -12.54 -4.01 12.64
C TRP A 192 -13.08 -3.88 11.20
N TYR A 193 -12.42 -3.08 10.35
CA TYR A 193 -12.79 -2.95 8.93
C TYR A 193 -12.74 -4.28 8.21
N TRP A 194 -11.71 -5.10 8.44
CA TRP A 194 -11.60 -6.42 7.83
C TRP A 194 -12.75 -7.36 8.24
N LYS A 195 -13.12 -7.37 9.53
CA LYS A 195 -14.24 -8.16 10.02
C LYS A 195 -15.59 -7.69 9.45
N SER A 196 -15.79 -6.38 9.39
CA SER A 196 -16.99 -5.76 8.83
C SER A 196 -17.12 -6.04 7.33
N ALA A 197 -16.03 -5.94 6.57
CA ALA A 197 -15.98 -6.30 5.15
C ALA A 197 -16.42 -7.74 4.89
N ARG A 198 -15.98 -8.70 5.73
CA ARG A 198 -16.43 -10.10 5.65
C ARG A 198 -17.92 -10.25 5.94
N THR A 199 -18.48 -9.43 6.81
CA THR A 199 -19.91 -9.44 7.11
C THR A 199 -20.71 -8.94 5.92
N TYR A 200 -20.31 -7.84 5.31
CA TYR A 200 -20.91 -7.30 4.09
C TYR A 200 -20.79 -8.28 2.91
N ALA A 201 -19.62 -8.90 2.71
CA ALA A 201 -19.44 -9.91 1.67
C ALA A 201 -20.39 -11.12 1.83
N LYS A 202 -20.66 -11.56 3.06
CA LYS A 202 -21.63 -12.64 3.35
C LYS A 202 -23.09 -12.22 3.12
N ALA A 203 -23.38 -10.92 3.23
CA ALA A 203 -24.69 -10.34 2.95
C ALA A 203 -24.89 -9.99 1.48
N ASP A 204 -23.90 -10.28 0.62
CA ASP A 204 -23.85 -9.90 -0.82
C ASP A 204 -23.86 -8.39 -1.05
N GLU A 205 -23.46 -7.60 -0.04
CA GLU A 205 -23.26 -6.14 -0.13
C GLU A 205 -21.84 -5.85 -0.62
N LEU A 206 -21.56 -6.18 -1.88
CA LEU A 206 -20.21 -6.25 -2.43
C LEU A 206 -19.51 -4.90 -2.47
N TRP A 207 -20.24 -3.80 -2.67
CA TRP A 207 -19.64 -2.46 -2.68
C TRP A 207 -19.12 -2.06 -1.31
N LEU A 208 -19.89 -2.28 -0.25
CA LEU A 208 -19.42 -2.06 1.13
C LEU A 208 -18.28 -2.99 1.47
N ALA A 209 -18.37 -4.27 1.12
CA ALA A 209 -17.30 -5.23 1.36
C ALA A 209 -15.98 -4.77 0.70
N TRP A 210 -16.01 -4.37 -0.56
CA TRP A 210 -14.83 -3.96 -1.33
C TRP A 210 -14.18 -2.69 -0.78
N ILE A 211 -14.98 -1.68 -0.39
CA ILE A 211 -14.48 -0.45 0.22
C ILE A 211 -13.85 -0.75 1.59
N PHE A 212 -14.54 -1.51 2.45
CA PHE A 212 -14.07 -1.83 3.80
C PHE A 212 -12.84 -2.74 3.80
N PHE A 213 -12.70 -3.66 2.85
CA PHE A 213 -11.45 -4.39 2.64
C PHE A 213 -10.32 -3.46 2.20
N GLY A 214 -10.62 -2.45 1.38
CA GLY A 214 -9.66 -1.43 0.97
C GLY A 214 -9.15 -0.63 2.16
N GLU A 215 -10.05 -0.16 3.00
CA GLU A 215 -9.74 0.59 4.22
C GLU A 215 -8.91 -0.27 5.19
N ALA A 216 -9.27 -1.54 5.37
CA ALA A 216 -8.50 -2.47 6.17
C ALA A 216 -7.04 -2.62 5.66
N ASP A 217 -6.83 -2.73 4.33
CA ASP A 217 -5.48 -2.82 3.75
C ASP A 217 -4.67 -1.54 4.01
N GLU A 218 -5.29 -0.35 3.87
CA GLU A 218 -4.60 0.92 4.15
C GLU A 218 -4.17 1.07 5.61
N LEU A 219 -5.04 0.71 6.56
CA LEU A 219 -4.78 0.82 7.99
C LEU A 219 -3.82 -0.27 8.52
N LEU A 220 -3.78 -1.45 7.90
CA LEU A 220 -2.95 -2.57 8.34
C LEU A 220 -1.58 -2.63 7.67
N ARG A 221 -1.41 -1.99 6.51
CA ARG A 221 -0.18 -2.04 5.71
C ARG A 221 0.82 -0.97 6.14
N PRO A 222 2.03 -1.35 6.62
CA PRO A 222 3.00 -0.38 7.10
C PRO A 222 3.59 0.52 6.00
N ALA A 223 3.80 -0.03 4.80
CA ALA A 223 4.31 0.66 3.62
C ALA A 223 3.91 -0.10 2.35
N ASN A 224 3.93 0.54 1.19
CA ASN A 224 3.45 -0.06 -0.07
C ASN A 224 4.26 -1.28 -0.52
N PHE A 225 5.52 -1.37 -0.11
CA PHE A 225 6.43 -2.48 -0.42
C PHE A 225 6.43 -3.58 0.65
N VAL A 226 5.55 -3.50 1.65
CA VAL A 226 5.42 -4.49 2.71
C VAL A 226 4.17 -5.32 2.49
N SER A 227 4.32 -6.65 2.53
CA SER A 227 3.21 -7.58 2.62
C SER A 227 3.38 -8.53 3.80
N SER A 228 2.40 -9.34 4.03
CA SER A 228 2.44 -10.43 5.01
C SER A 228 1.37 -11.45 4.68
N THR A 229 1.49 -12.65 5.24
CA THR A 229 0.48 -13.72 5.10
C THR A 229 -0.95 -13.21 5.36
N ASN A 230 -1.12 -12.31 6.34
CA ASN A 230 -2.44 -11.75 6.66
C ASN A 230 -2.88 -10.69 5.64
N LEU A 231 -1.99 -9.82 5.18
CA LEU A 231 -2.31 -8.83 4.14
C LEU A 231 -2.64 -9.50 2.81
N ASP A 232 -1.94 -10.57 2.44
CA ASP A 232 -2.22 -11.34 1.23
C ASP A 232 -3.58 -12.03 1.29
N ARG A 233 -3.94 -12.56 2.47
CA ARG A 233 -5.27 -13.09 2.70
C ARG A 233 -6.34 -12.01 2.59
N LEU A 234 -6.15 -10.84 3.22
CA LEU A 234 -7.06 -9.70 3.12
C LEU A 234 -7.27 -9.29 1.66
N ARG A 235 -6.18 -9.12 0.89
CA ARG A 235 -6.23 -8.77 -0.53
C ARG A 235 -6.90 -9.85 -1.39
N SER A 236 -6.71 -11.11 -1.04
CA SER A 236 -7.42 -12.23 -1.70
C SER A 236 -8.92 -12.17 -1.43
N GLU A 237 -9.32 -11.91 -0.19
CA GLU A 237 -10.73 -11.74 0.19
C GLU A 237 -11.35 -10.51 -0.50
N ARG A 238 -10.61 -9.38 -0.59
CA ARG A 238 -11.05 -8.19 -1.36
C ARG A 238 -11.29 -8.52 -2.81
N ARG A 239 -10.36 -9.23 -3.47
CA ARG A 239 -10.53 -9.65 -4.87
C ARG A 239 -11.75 -10.53 -5.07
N ALA A 240 -12.02 -11.45 -4.14
CA ALA A 240 -13.20 -12.31 -4.20
C ALA A 240 -14.52 -11.56 -4.01
N ALA A 241 -14.51 -10.43 -3.30
CA ALA A 241 -15.66 -9.56 -3.06
C ALA A 241 -15.72 -8.36 -4.04
N THR A 242 -14.91 -8.35 -5.11
CA THR A 242 -14.92 -7.25 -6.07
C THR A 242 -16.27 -7.20 -6.81
N PRO A 243 -17.00 -6.07 -6.78
CA PRO A 243 -18.21 -5.89 -7.57
C PRO A 243 -17.97 -6.18 -9.07
N PRO A 244 -18.94 -6.78 -9.78
CA PRO A 244 -18.78 -7.11 -11.20
C PRO A 244 -18.34 -5.92 -12.06
N GLU A 245 -18.82 -4.73 -11.75
CA GLU A 245 -18.51 -3.47 -12.43
C GLU A 245 -17.04 -3.05 -12.25
N LEU A 246 -16.36 -3.55 -11.21
CA LEU A 246 -14.98 -3.21 -10.86
C LEU A 246 -13.98 -4.32 -11.20
N ILE A 247 -14.36 -5.38 -11.89
CA ILE A 247 -13.44 -6.49 -12.25
C ILE A 247 -12.24 -5.96 -13.08
N GLY A 248 -12.44 -4.94 -13.90
CA GLY A 248 -11.38 -4.24 -14.66
C GLY A 248 -10.57 -3.23 -13.84
N GLY A 249 -10.87 -3.06 -12.56
CA GLY A 249 -10.36 -2.00 -11.70
C GLY A 249 -11.09 -0.67 -11.91
N MET A 250 -10.74 0.32 -11.06
CA MET A 250 -11.20 1.71 -11.17
C MET A 250 -9.98 2.61 -11.21
N SER A 251 -9.87 3.44 -12.26
CA SER A 251 -8.76 4.39 -12.44
C SER A 251 -9.11 5.47 -13.45
N SER A 252 -8.25 6.45 -13.63
CA SER A 252 -8.41 7.47 -14.68
C SER A 252 -8.40 6.89 -16.09
N SER A 253 -7.76 5.73 -16.34
CA SER A 253 -7.81 5.03 -17.64
C SER A 253 -8.99 4.07 -17.77
N HIS A 254 -9.55 3.59 -16.66
CA HIS A 254 -10.70 2.67 -16.59
C HIS A 254 -11.70 3.19 -15.56
N PRO A 255 -12.41 4.32 -15.85
CA PRO A 255 -13.37 4.87 -14.91
C PRO A 255 -14.63 4.00 -14.83
N LEU A 256 -15.21 3.91 -13.63
CA LEU A 256 -16.58 3.46 -13.48
C LEU A 256 -17.50 4.53 -14.07
N VAL A 257 -18.36 4.14 -15.02
CA VAL A 257 -19.29 5.07 -15.68
C VAL A 257 -20.70 4.83 -15.20
N LEU A 258 -21.28 5.79 -14.50
CA LEU A 258 -22.69 5.80 -14.14
C LEU A 258 -23.44 6.81 -15.02
N LYS A 259 -24.67 6.44 -15.44
CA LYS A 259 -25.56 7.29 -16.22
C LYS A 259 -26.77 7.67 -15.36
N SER A 260 -26.95 8.95 -15.13
CA SER A 260 -28.19 9.44 -14.55
C SER A 260 -29.20 9.68 -15.65
N THR A 261 -30.35 9.03 -15.59
CA THR A 261 -31.52 9.34 -16.39
C THR A 261 -32.35 10.39 -15.67
N GLY A 262 -32.01 11.66 -15.86
CA GLY A 262 -32.87 12.74 -15.39
C GLY A 262 -34.28 12.63 -16.04
N ALA A 263 -35.31 12.91 -15.27
CA ALA A 263 -36.72 12.78 -15.72
C ALA A 263 -37.06 13.58 -16.97
N GLN A 264 -36.26 14.55 -17.41
CA GLN A 264 -36.50 15.45 -18.52
C GLN A 264 -35.24 15.98 -19.24
N GLY A 265 -34.20 15.15 -19.43
CA GLY A 265 -32.97 15.59 -20.09
C GLY A 265 -32.14 14.45 -20.71
N PRO A 266 -31.11 14.78 -21.51
CA PRO A 266 -30.17 13.76 -21.96
C PRO A 266 -29.46 13.12 -20.76
N ALA A 267 -29.23 11.80 -20.87
CA ALA A 267 -28.49 11.07 -19.83
C ALA A 267 -27.13 11.73 -19.59
N THR A 268 -26.86 12.08 -18.33
CA THR A 268 -25.56 12.62 -17.92
C THR A 268 -24.65 11.47 -17.47
N GLU A 269 -23.45 11.43 -18.00
CA GLU A 269 -22.44 10.45 -17.60
C GLU A 269 -21.53 11.03 -16.50
N TYR A 270 -21.30 10.23 -15.46
CA TYR A 270 -20.33 10.49 -14.39
C TYR A 270 -19.24 9.42 -14.46
N ARG A 271 -17.96 9.84 -14.47
CA ARG A 271 -16.80 8.96 -14.61
C ARG A 271 -16.02 8.98 -13.31
N PHE A 272 -16.22 7.96 -12.49
CA PHE A 272 -15.54 7.80 -11.22
C PHE A 272 -14.20 7.12 -11.46
N THR A 273 -13.13 7.73 -10.96
CA THR A 273 -11.74 7.28 -11.15
C THR A 273 -11.14 6.65 -9.90
N GLU A 274 -11.70 6.98 -8.73
CA GLU A 274 -11.29 6.43 -7.43
C GLU A 274 -12.46 6.50 -6.45
N MET A 275 -12.51 5.54 -5.51
CA MET A 275 -13.48 5.50 -4.43
C MET A 275 -12.89 4.79 -3.22
N PHE A 276 -12.99 5.40 -2.05
CA PHE A 276 -12.54 4.84 -0.78
C PHE A 276 -13.29 5.47 0.40
N ALA A 277 -13.02 4.98 1.61
CA ALA A 277 -13.54 5.53 2.84
C ALA A 277 -12.49 6.44 3.49
N ASP A 278 -12.92 7.51 4.14
CA ASP A 278 -12.06 8.34 4.99
C ASP A 278 -12.87 8.92 6.16
N SER A 279 -12.19 9.38 7.19
CA SER A 279 -12.82 10.04 8.33
C SER A 279 -13.14 11.51 8.05
N SER A 280 -14.15 12.03 8.74
CA SER A 280 -14.35 13.47 8.88
C SER A 280 -13.11 14.15 9.52
N GLU A 281 -13.01 15.49 9.43
CA GLU A 281 -11.90 16.25 10.00
C GLU A 281 -11.71 16.01 11.51
N ASP A 282 -12.81 15.79 12.25
CA ASP A 282 -12.77 15.47 13.68
C ASP A 282 -12.55 13.97 13.97
N GLY A 283 -12.38 13.14 12.93
CA GLY A 283 -12.07 11.73 13.03
C GLY A 283 -13.21 10.83 13.52
N LYS A 284 -14.46 11.33 13.60
CA LYS A 284 -15.57 10.59 14.20
C LYS A 284 -16.49 9.91 13.21
N GLU A 285 -16.71 10.56 12.06
CA GLU A 285 -17.67 10.12 11.06
C GLU A 285 -16.95 9.48 9.87
N LEU A 286 -17.54 8.45 9.29
CA LEU A 286 -17.02 7.79 8.10
C LEU A 286 -17.67 8.42 6.86
N ASN A 287 -16.85 8.90 5.93
CA ASN A 287 -17.27 9.51 4.68
C ASN A 287 -16.87 8.65 3.49
N LEU A 288 -17.70 8.65 2.45
CA LEU A 288 -17.40 8.09 1.15
C LEU A 288 -16.68 9.14 0.31
N ILE A 289 -15.48 8.84 -0.13
CA ILE A 289 -14.68 9.69 -0.99
C ILE A 289 -14.84 9.23 -2.43
N LEU A 290 -15.20 10.14 -3.32
CA LEU A 290 -15.40 9.90 -4.74
C LEU A 290 -14.54 10.85 -5.56
N HIS A 291 -13.66 10.33 -6.41
CA HIS A 291 -12.99 11.10 -7.43
C HIS A 291 -13.74 11.00 -8.75
N VAL A 292 -14.14 12.13 -9.32
CA VAL A 292 -14.95 12.21 -10.53
C VAL A 292 -14.23 13.07 -11.57
N ARG A 293 -14.05 12.54 -12.77
CA ARG A 293 -13.47 13.30 -13.87
C ARG A 293 -14.36 14.47 -14.25
N ALA A 294 -13.76 15.67 -14.26
CA ALA A 294 -14.38 16.90 -14.74
C ALA A 294 -13.65 17.40 -16.00
N ASP A 295 -14.41 17.79 -17.01
CA ASP A 295 -13.85 18.35 -18.25
C ASP A 295 -13.55 19.85 -18.09
N ASP A 296 -14.26 20.54 -17.20
CA ASP A 296 -14.13 21.98 -16.94
C ASP A 296 -14.36 22.28 -15.45
N LEU A 297 -13.51 23.12 -14.87
CA LEU A 297 -13.57 23.61 -13.48
C LEU A 297 -13.76 25.14 -13.40
N THR A 298 -14.01 25.82 -14.52
CA THR A 298 -14.06 27.31 -14.58
C THR A 298 -15.27 27.90 -13.91
N ASP A 299 -16.41 27.17 -13.87
CA ASP A 299 -17.62 27.60 -13.15
C ASP A 299 -17.81 26.74 -11.88
N PRO A 300 -17.44 27.25 -10.68
CA PRO A 300 -17.54 26.52 -9.43
C PRO A 300 -18.99 26.09 -9.08
N ALA A 301 -19.99 26.87 -9.47
CA ALA A 301 -21.39 26.55 -9.21
C ALA A 301 -21.85 25.34 -10.05
N ALA A 302 -21.48 25.31 -11.34
CA ALA A 302 -21.78 24.20 -12.23
C ALA A 302 -21.02 22.92 -11.79
N VAL A 303 -19.74 23.06 -11.39
CA VAL A 303 -18.94 21.93 -10.85
C VAL A 303 -19.59 21.36 -9.59
N THR A 304 -19.97 22.22 -8.63
CA THR A 304 -20.64 21.79 -7.39
C THR A 304 -21.97 21.09 -7.69
N ALA A 305 -22.80 21.64 -8.59
CA ALA A 305 -24.06 21.01 -8.99
C ALA A 305 -23.85 19.64 -9.62
N ARG A 306 -22.83 19.50 -10.51
CA ARG A 306 -22.46 18.24 -11.14
C ARG A 306 -21.94 17.23 -10.12
N SER A 307 -21.10 17.64 -9.17
CA SER A 307 -20.59 16.80 -8.10
C SER A 307 -21.70 16.25 -7.19
N ARG A 308 -22.68 17.09 -6.85
CA ARG A 308 -23.88 16.66 -6.11
C ARG A 308 -24.68 15.61 -6.86
N ALA A 309 -24.89 15.84 -8.14
CA ALA A 309 -25.61 14.88 -9.00
C ALA A 309 -24.82 13.56 -9.18
N ALA A 310 -23.48 13.61 -9.21
CA ALA A 310 -22.65 12.42 -9.24
C ALA A 310 -22.75 11.60 -7.94
N ALA A 311 -22.73 12.28 -6.78
CA ALA A 311 -22.94 11.63 -5.47
C ALA A 311 -24.30 10.95 -5.42
N GLN A 312 -25.36 11.65 -5.83
CA GLN A 312 -26.70 11.06 -5.90
C GLN A 312 -26.74 9.85 -6.81
N ALA A 313 -26.18 9.93 -8.02
CA ALA A 313 -26.16 8.82 -8.98
C ALA A 313 -25.44 7.58 -8.41
N MET A 314 -24.35 7.78 -7.65
CA MET A 314 -23.64 6.71 -6.97
C MET A 314 -24.52 6.05 -5.90
N LEU A 315 -25.15 6.84 -5.03
CA LEU A 315 -25.99 6.34 -3.94
C LEU A 315 -27.31 5.72 -4.42
N ASP A 316 -27.83 6.15 -5.57
CA ASP A 316 -29.04 5.56 -6.17
C ASP A 316 -28.72 4.23 -6.86
N ALA A 317 -27.51 4.11 -7.45
CA ALA A 317 -27.06 2.86 -8.06
C ALA A 317 -26.69 1.82 -6.99
N HIS A 318 -26.23 2.24 -5.82
CA HIS A 318 -25.70 1.40 -4.74
C HIS A 318 -26.26 1.86 -3.39
N ILE A 319 -27.53 1.53 -3.16
CA ILE A 319 -28.30 2.03 -2.00
C ILE A 319 -27.71 1.61 -0.65
N GLU A 320 -26.98 0.48 -0.60
CA GLU A 320 -26.28 -0.01 0.57
C GLU A 320 -25.24 0.97 1.11
N LEU A 321 -24.65 1.83 0.25
CA LEU A 321 -23.67 2.83 0.66
C LEU A 321 -24.29 3.85 1.63
N ARG A 322 -25.59 4.14 1.51
CA ARG A 322 -26.29 5.08 2.41
C ARG A 322 -26.30 4.64 3.87
N GLN A 323 -26.11 3.36 4.14
CA GLN A 323 -26.20 2.81 5.50
C GLN A 323 -24.88 2.90 6.27
N ALA A 324 -23.75 2.95 5.57
CA ALA A 324 -22.43 2.83 6.17
C ALA A 324 -21.71 4.18 6.30
N PHE A 325 -22.12 5.19 5.52
CA PHE A 325 -21.42 6.47 5.47
C PHE A 325 -22.29 7.62 5.98
N HIS A 326 -21.65 8.56 6.68
CA HIS A 326 -22.29 9.80 7.15
C HIS A 326 -22.40 10.82 6.01
N GLY A 327 -21.32 10.97 5.24
CA GLY A 327 -21.22 11.95 4.17
C GLY A 327 -20.58 11.38 2.90
N VAL A 328 -20.68 12.17 1.84
CA VAL A 328 -19.98 11.95 0.56
C VAL A 328 -19.18 13.18 0.21
N TRP A 329 -17.90 13.00 -0.03
CA TRP A 329 -17.01 14.03 -0.54
C TRP A 329 -16.65 13.72 -1.97
N VAL A 330 -16.97 14.64 -2.88
CA VAL A 330 -16.70 14.47 -4.32
C VAL A 330 -15.59 15.42 -4.71
N PHE A 331 -14.50 14.85 -5.17
CA PHE A 331 -13.36 15.53 -5.78
C PHE A 331 -13.57 15.56 -7.29
N ALA A 332 -13.85 16.74 -7.84
CA ALA A 332 -13.94 16.94 -9.29
C ALA A 332 -12.52 17.18 -9.83
N ASP A 333 -11.97 16.16 -10.50
CA ASP A 333 -10.59 16.16 -10.98
C ASP A 333 -10.49 16.59 -12.44
N SER A 334 -9.58 17.53 -12.74
CA SER A 334 -9.20 17.92 -14.07
C SER A 334 -7.67 18.00 -14.19
N ALA A 335 -7.14 17.55 -15.33
CA ALA A 335 -5.70 17.48 -15.55
C ALA A 335 -5.02 18.87 -15.40
N GLY A 336 -4.00 18.94 -14.53
CA GLY A 336 -3.22 20.17 -14.31
C GLY A 336 -3.87 21.19 -13.37
N HIS A 337 -5.00 20.85 -12.73
CA HIS A 337 -5.69 21.68 -11.78
C HIS A 337 -5.84 20.98 -10.43
N GLU A 338 -5.93 21.76 -9.35
CA GLU A 338 -6.35 21.21 -8.06
C GLU A 338 -7.83 20.79 -8.14
N PRO A 339 -8.22 19.69 -7.48
CA PRO A 339 -9.60 19.25 -7.50
C PRO A 339 -10.53 20.22 -6.79
N VAL A 340 -11.75 20.39 -7.30
CA VAL A 340 -12.82 21.09 -6.60
C VAL A 340 -13.56 20.08 -5.73
N VAL A 341 -13.58 20.35 -4.41
CA VAL A 341 -14.20 19.44 -3.43
C VAL A 341 -15.63 19.90 -3.13
N THR A 342 -16.56 18.96 -3.13
CA THR A 342 -17.97 19.16 -2.73
C THR A 342 -18.34 18.15 -1.66
N GLU A 343 -18.75 18.64 -0.51
CA GLU A 343 -19.15 17.82 0.63
C GLU A 343 -20.65 17.82 0.80
N GLN A 344 -21.20 16.66 1.14
CA GLN A 344 -22.64 16.51 1.42
C GLN A 344 -22.85 15.45 2.50
N THR A 345 -23.74 15.74 3.45
CA THR A 345 -24.26 14.72 4.35
C THR A 345 -25.25 13.83 3.59
N ILE A 346 -25.17 12.53 3.74
CA ILE A 346 -26.01 11.56 3.01
C ILE A 346 -27.50 11.77 3.26
N SER A 347 -27.89 12.13 4.50
CA SER A 347 -29.30 12.43 4.83
C SER A 347 -29.89 13.62 4.03
N ASN A 348 -29.05 14.47 3.46
CA ASN A 348 -29.47 15.61 2.62
C ASN A 348 -29.47 15.30 1.13
N ILE A 349 -29.09 14.08 0.74
CA ILE A 349 -29.13 13.60 -0.66
C ILE A 349 -30.43 12.83 -0.86
N PRO A 350 -31.31 13.28 -1.78
CA PRO A 350 -32.63 12.68 -2.02
C PRO A 350 -32.61 11.19 -2.27
#